data_1a15de5874fabe057c4781037b01fe10
#
_entry.id   1a15de5874fabe057c4781037b01fe10
#
_cell.length_a   1.000
_cell.length_b   1.000
_cell.length_c   1.000
_cell.angle_alpha   90.00
_cell.angle_beta   90.00
_cell.angle_gamma   90.00
#
_symmetry.space_group_name_H-M   'P 1'
#
loop_
_entity.id
_entity.type
_entity.pdbx_description
1 polymer ?
#
loop_
_entity_poly.entity_id
_entity_poly.type
_entity_poly.pdbx_seq_one_letter_code
_entity_poly.pdbx_strand_id
1 'polypeptide(L)'
;HQHRHNVLCRRQVEAVVATREGLELTLRDLATGQQQTHRYDAVILATGYERRSHRDLLAPLGGYLDDFSVDRNYRVLASPDLQASVYLQGFCENSHGLSDTLLSVLPARAAEIGRALYQDLAQLHGKPQPAVALTRA
;
A
#
# COMPACT_ATOMS: atom_id res chain seq x y z
N HIS A 1 21.80 20.94 21.97
CA HIS A 1 20.95 19.73 21.84
C HIS A 1 21.33 18.94 20.60
N GLN A 2 22.58 18.47 20.51
CA GLN A 2 23.02 17.67 19.36
C GLN A 2 22.77 16.19 19.65
N HIS A 3 22.07 15.52 18.71
CA HIS A 3 21.98 14.06 18.56
C HIS A 3 21.30 13.27 19.67
N ARG A 4 20.02 13.53 19.95
CA ARG A 4 19.20 12.67 20.82
C ARG A 4 18.57 11.46 20.11
N HIS A 5 18.74 11.34 18.80
CA HIS A 5 18.22 10.20 18.04
C HIS A 5 19.27 9.73 17.03
N ASN A 6 19.29 8.45 16.79
CA ASN A 6 20.12 7.79 15.79
C ASN A 6 19.23 6.97 14.86
N VAL A 7 19.43 7.10 13.55
CA VAL A 7 18.70 6.34 12.55
C VAL A 7 19.60 5.24 12.03
N LEU A 8 19.24 3.99 12.29
CA LEU A 8 19.93 2.81 11.80
C LEU A 8 19.16 2.23 10.59
N CYS A 9 19.61 2.56 9.40
CA CYS A 9 19.02 2.04 8.17
C CYS A 9 19.46 0.59 7.91
N ARG A 10 18.63 -0.18 7.17
CA ARG A 10 18.89 -1.57 6.77
C ARG A 10 19.21 -2.48 7.95
N ARG A 11 18.49 -2.33 9.04
CA ARG A 11 18.61 -3.20 10.21
C ARG A 11 17.35 -4.07 10.31
N GLN A 12 17.57 -5.37 10.48
CA GLN A 12 16.53 -6.33 10.79
C GLN A 12 16.64 -6.71 12.27
N VAL A 13 15.53 -6.68 12.98
CA VAL A 13 15.44 -7.21 14.34
C VAL A 13 15.38 -8.73 14.26
N GLU A 14 16.36 -9.43 14.83
CA GLU A 14 16.42 -10.89 14.86
C GLU A 14 15.92 -11.48 16.16
N ALA A 15 16.21 -10.80 17.25
CA ALA A 15 15.78 -11.24 18.59
C ALA A 15 15.51 -10.05 19.49
N VAL A 16 14.57 -10.25 20.41
CA VAL A 16 14.30 -9.34 21.53
C VAL A 16 14.24 -10.17 22.79
N VAL A 17 15.06 -9.83 23.77
CA VAL A 17 15.13 -10.53 25.05
C VAL A 17 14.87 -9.54 26.18
N ALA A 18 13.92 -9.86 27.06
CA ALA A 18 13.68 -9.09 28.25
C ALA A 18 14.73 -9.46 29.33
N THR A 19 15.39 -8.46 29.90
CA THR A 19 16.36 -8.60 30.99
C THR A 19 15.87 -7.82 32.20
N ARG A 20 16.58 -7.94 33.31
CA ARG A 20 16.27 -7.11 34.52
C ARG A 20 16.58 -5.63 34.31
N GLU A 21 17.39 -5.30 33.32
CA GLU A 21 17.88 -3.96 33.02
C GLU A 21 17.26 -3.32 31.79
N GLY A 22 16.27 -3.95 31.16
CA GLY A 22 15.60 -3.46 29.94
C GLY A 22 15.44 -4.54 28.89
N LEU A 23 15.36 -4.12 27.65
CA LEU A 23 15.19 -4.99 26.47
C LEU A 23 16.50 -5.04 25.67
N GLU A 24 17.01 -6.22 25.42
CA GLU A 24 18.14 -6.43 24.52
C GLU A 24 17.64 -6.82 23.13
N LEU A 25 18.01 -6.02 22.12
CA LEU A 25 17.68 -6.25 20.71
C LEU A 25 18.91 -6.68 19.95
N THR A 26 18.83 -7.83 19.29
CA THR A 26 19.82 -8.24 18.32
C THR A 26 19.40 -7.75 16.94
N LEU A 27 20.22 -6.89 16.36
CA LEU A 27 20.00 -6.29 15.03
C LEU A 27 21.01 -6.86 14.05
N ARG A 28 20.54 -7.29 12.88
CA ARG A 28 21.41 -7.68 11.77
C ARG A 28 21.45 -6.58 10.71
N ASP A 29 22.64 -6.20 10.31
CA ASP A 29 22.87 -5.34 9.16
C ASP A 29 22.62 -6.13 7.86
N LEU A 30 21.63 -5.72 7.09
CA LEU A 30 21.26 -6.40 5.84
C LEU A 30 22.29 -6.21 4.70
N ALA A 31 23.20 -5.24 4.81
CA ALA A 31 24.24 -5.01 3.83
C ALA A 31 25.50 -5.85 4.10
N THR A 32 25.86 -6.03 5.38
CA THR A 32 27.10 -6.69 5.78
C THR A 32 26.88 -8.07 6.41
N GLY A 33 25.64 -8.36 6.85
CA GLY A 33 25.31 -9.57 7.62
C GLY A 33 25.75 -9.54 9.08
N GLN A 34 26.41 -8.48 9.52
CA GLN A 34 26.91 -8.38 10.89
C GLN A 34 25.75 -8.19 11.88
N GLN A 35 25.88 -8.84 13.02
CA GLN A 35 24.93 -8.72 14.13
C GLN A 35 25.50 -7.79 15.21
N GLN A 36 24.62 -7.00 15.81
CA GLN A 36 24.92 -6.12 16.94
C GLN A 36 23.77 -6.21 17.94
N THR A 37 24.12 -6.27 19.23
CA THR A 37 23.13 -6.25 20.31
C THR A 37 23.16 -4.89 20.99
N HIS A 38 21.98 -4.30 21.14
CA HIS A 38 21.78 -3.02 21.81
C HIS A 38 20.74 -3.18 22.92
N ARG A 39 20.92 -2.43 24.01
CA ARG A 39 19.98 -2.38 25.11
C ARG A 39 19.15 -1.11 25.07
N TYR A 40 17.86 -1.24 25.32
CA TYR A 40 16.89 -0.17 25.33
C TYR A 40 15.95 -0.28 26.53
N ASP A 41 15.50 0.85 27.06
CA ASP A 41 14.52 0.90 28.14
C ASP A 41 13.10 0.55 27.61
N ALA A 42 12.81 0.91 26.38
CA ALA A 42 11.55 0.62 25.71
C ALA A 42 11.73 0.44 24.21
N VAL A 43 10.86 -0.35 23.59
CA VAL A 43 10.78 -0.54 22.15
C VAL A 43 9.36 -0.21 21.68
N ILE A 44 9.26 0.66 20.68
CA ILE A 44 7.98 1.01 20.05
C ILE A 44 7.98 0.40 18.66
N LEU A 45 7.03 -0.50 18.40
CA LEU A 45 6.84 -1.12 17.10
C LEU A 45 5.96 -0.22 16.22
N ALA A 46 6.57 0.41 15.22
CA ALA A 46 5.88 1.23 14.23
C ALA A 46 5.99 0.58 12.83
N THR A 47 5.61 -0.70 12.74
CA THR A 47 5.84 -1.58 11.59
C THR A 47 4.84 -1.40 10.46
N GLY A 48 3.83 -0.54 10.63
CA GLY A 48 2.77 -0.35 9.64
C GLY A 48 1.79 -1.52 9.57
N TYR A 49 1.18 -1.70 8.40
CA TYR A 49 0.17 -2.72 8.15
C TYR A 49 0.54 -3.57 6.94
N GLU A 50 0.32 -4.88 7.02
CA GLU A 50 0.30 -5.75 5.84
C GLU A 50 -1.08 -5.64 5.16
N ARG A 51 -1.08 -5.11 3.94
CA ARG A 51 -2.31 -4.87 3.18
C ARG A 51 -2.41 -5.89 2.06
N ARG A 52 -2.81 -7.12 2.38
CA ARG A 52 -2.90 -8.24 1.43
C ARG A 52 -4.32 -8.75 1.21
N SER A 53 -5.31 -8.28 1.95
CA SER A 53 -6.69 -8.78 1.88
C SER A 53 -7.32 -8.71 0.48
N HIS A 54 -6.93 -7.73 -0.34
CA HIS A 54 -7.37 -7.66 -1.74
C HIS A 54 -6.85 -8.83 -2.58
N ARG A 55 -5.64 -9.34 -2.30
CA ARG A 55 -5.06 -10.51 -3.00
C ARG A 55 -5.85 -11.77 -2.72
N ASP A 56 -6.24 -11.97 -1.47
CA ASP A 56 -7.03 -13.14 -1.06
C ASP A 56 -8.44 -13.07 -1.66
N LEU A 57 -9.07 -11.89 -1.62
CA LEU A 57 -10.40 -11.68 -2.18
C LEU A 57 -10.42 -11.91 -3.71
N LEU A 58 -9.40 -11.44 -4.42
CA LEU A 58 -9.30 -11.49 -5.87
C LEU A 58 -8.50 -12.70 -6.37
N ALA A 59 -8.11 -13.62 -5.50
CA ALA A 59 -7.35 -14.82 -5.87
C ALA A 59 -7.97 -15.62 -7.04
N PRO A 60 -9.31 -15.76 -7.16
CA PRO A 60 -9.91 -16.42 -8.30
C PRO A 60 -9.65 -15.75 -9.66
N LEU A 61 -9.29 -14.47 -9.67
CA LEU A 61 -8.94 -13.71 -10.88
C LEU A 61 -7.43 -13.69 -11.14
N GLY A 62 -6.61 -14.34 -10.32
CA GLY A 62 -5.15 -14.29 -10.36
C GLY A 62 -4.53 -14.66 -11.71
N GLY A 63 -5.19 -15.52 -12.50
CA GLY A 63 -4.75 -15.86 -13.87
C GLY A 63 -4.93 -14.74 -14.90
N TYR A 64 -5.70 -13.70 -14.56
CA TYR A 64 -5.99 -12.56 -15.43
C TYR A 64 -5.30 -11.28 -14.98
N LEU A 65 -4.85 -11.19 -13.73
CA LEU A 65 -4.31 -9.98 -13.12
C LEU A 65 -2.78 -10.01 -13.10
N ASP A 66 -2.14 -8.89 -13.44
CA ASP A 66 -0.68 -8.72 -13.41
C ASP A 66 -0.23 -8.27 -12.02
N ASP A 67 -0.04 -9.23 -11.11
CA ASP A 67 0.43 -9.06 -9.72
C ASP A 67 -0.21 -7.88 -8.97
N PHE A 68 -1.47 -7.55 -9.31
CA PHE A 68 -2.22 -6.41 -8.74
C PHE A 68 -1.55 -5.04 -8.96
N SER A 69 -0.66 -4.93 -9.93
CA SER A 69 -0.16 -3.65 -10.40
C SER A 69 -1.30 -2.80 -10.94
N VAL A 70 -1.27 -1.50 -10.66
CA VAL A 70 -2.32 -0.57 -11.10
C VAL A 70 -1.76 0.51 -12.01
N ASP A 71 -2.59 0.97 -12.93
CA ASP A 71 -2.30 2.14 -13.75
C ASP A 71 -2.47 3.45 -12.95
N ARG A 72 -2.28 4.60 -13.62
CA ARG A 72 -2.43 5.94 -13.01
C ARG A 72 -3.83 6.20 -12.45
N ASN A 73 -4.84 5.50 -12.94
CA ASN A 73 -6.24 5.67 -12.56
C ASN A 73 -6.73 4.60 -11.57
N TYR A 74 -5.81 3.91 -10.89
CA TYR A 74 -6.10 2.85 -9.91
C TYR A 74 -6.71 1.58 -10.50
N ARG A 75 -6.75 1.43 -11.82
CA ARG A 75 -7.20 0.22 -12.50
C ARG A 75 -6.11 -0.83 -12.45
N VAL A 76 -6.46 -2.06 -12.06
CA VAL A 76 -5.53 -3.18 -12.05
C VAL A 76 -5.18 -3.55 -13.49
N LEU A 77 -3.88 -3.75 -13.75
CA LEU A 77 -3.40 -4.25 -15.03
C LEU A 77 -3.83 -5.70 -15.18
N ALA A 78 -4.47 -6.01 -16.30
CA ALA A 78 -5.06 -7.31 -16.53
C ALA A 78 -4.87 -7.76 -17.97
N SER A 79 -4.98 -9.09 -18.18
CA SER A 79 -5.05 -9.68 -19.52
C SER A 79 -6.23 -9.13 -20.31
N PRO A 80 -6.10 -8.98 -21.65
CA PRO A 80 -7.21 -8.59 -22.51
C PRO A 80 -8.42 -9.53 -22.45
N ASP A 81 -8.23 -10.75 -21.95
CA ASP A 81 -9.30 -11.73 -21.78
C ASP A 81 -10.25 -11.38 -20.64
N LEU A 82 -9.82 -10.54 -19.69
CA LEU A 82 -10.68 -10.02 -18.64
C LEU A 82 -11.44 -8.78 -19.13
N GLN A 83 -12.71 -8.95 -19.47
CA GLN A 83 -13.55 -7.85 -19.97
C GLN A 83 -13.99 -6.88 -18.85
N ALA A 84 -13.93 -7.30 -17.60
CA ALA A 84 -14.27 -6.47 -16.45
C ALA A 84 -13.07 -5.64 -16.00
N SER A 85 -13.30 -4.42 -15.56
CA SER A 85 -12.27 -3.58 -14.93
C SER A 85 -12.31 -3.74 -13.42
N VAL A 86 -11.14 -3.91 -12.82
CA VAL A 86 -10.95 -3.97 -11.35
C VAL A 86 -10.18 -2.72 -10.94
N TYR A 87 -10.67 -2.03 -9.91
CA TYR A 87 -10.02 -0.84 -9.35
C TYR A 87 -9.68 -1.08 -7.89
N LEU A 88 -8.49 -0.67 -7.47
CA LEU A 88 -8.05 -0.74 -6.09
C LEU A 88 -8.02 0.66 -5.48
N GLN A 89 -8.57 0.79 -4.28
CA GLN A 89 -8.56 2.04 -3.52
C GLN A 89 -7.96 1.82 -2.13
N GLY A 90 -6.86 2.52 -1.82
CA GLY A 90 -6.17 2.41 -0.53
C GLY A 90 -5.21 1.21 -0.43
N PHE A 91 -4.86 0.58 -1.54
CA PHE A 91 -3.89 -0.52 -1.65
C PHE A 91 -2.75 -0.19 -2.63
N CYS A 92 -2.66 1.04 -3.09
CA CYS A 92 -1.79 1.46 -4.19
C CYS A 92 -0.59 2.31 -3.73
N GLU A 93 -0.18 2.20 -2.47
CA GLU A 93 0.91 3.00 -1.88
C GLU A 93 2.21 2.89 -2.69
N ASN A 94 2.53 1.71 -3.22
CA ASN A 94 3.73 1.48 -4.01
C ASN A 94 3.77 2.29 -5.32
N SER A 95 2.62 2.57 -5.93
CA SER A 95 2.49 3.28 -7.20
C SER A 95 2.04 4.74 -7.03
N HIS A 96 1.25 5.04 -5.99
CA HIS A 96 0.64 6.35 -5.76
C HIS A 96 1.20 7.08 -4.54
N GLY A 97 2.13 6.46 -3.81
CA GLY A 97 2.81 7.03 -2.65
C GLY A 97 2.02 6.93 -1.35
N LEU A 98 2.66 7.37 -0.27
CA LEU A 98 2.16 7.25 1.11
C LEU A 98 0.78 7.89 1.33
N SER A 99 0.42 8.87 0.52
CA SER A 99 -0.89 9.53 0.61
C SER A 99 -2.06 8.67 0.14
N ASP A 100 -1.80 7.56 -0.57
CA ASP A 100 -2.86 6.67 -1.08
C ASP A 100 -3.78 6.14 0.04
N THR A 101 -3.29 6.05 1.25
CA THR A 101 -4.05 5.51 2.38
C THR A 101 -4.69 6.58 3.27
N LEU A 102 -4.47 7.86 2.98
CA LEU A 102 -5.00 8.96 3.77
C LEU A 102 -6.48 9.20 3.45
N LEU A 103 -7.30 9.37 4.50
CA LEU A 103 -8.72 9.71 4.36
C LEU A 103 -8.93 11.07 3.70
N SER A 104 -8.02 12.02 3.90
CA SER A 104 -8.11 13.38 3.34
C SER A 104 -8.09 13.42 1.81
N VAL A 105 -7.45 12.44 1.15
CA VAL A 105 -7.40 12.37 -0.31
C VAL A 105 -8.50 11.49 -0.90
N LEU A 106 -9.32 10.86 -0.06
CA LEU A 106 -10.39 9.96 -0.49
C LEU A 106 -11.36 10.59 -1.53
N PRO A 107 -11.84 11.83 -1.37
CA PRO A 107 -12.75 12.43 -2.35
C PRO A 107 -12.09 12.63 -3.71
N ALA A 108 -10.84 13.08 -3.75
CA ALA A 108 -10.09 13.29 -5.00
C ALA A 108 -9.87 11.95 -5.72
N ARG A 109 -9.42 10.93 -4.99
CA ARG A 109 -9.19 9.58 -5.52
C ARG A 109 -10.49 8.94 -6.02
N ALA A 110 -11.57 9.03 -5.25
CA ALA A 110 -12.87 8.51 -5.67
C ALA A 110 -13.36 9.19 -6.96
N ALA A 111 -13.10 10.49 -7.13
CA ALA A 111 -13.43 11.20 -8.36
C ALA A 111 -12.56 10.78 -9.56
N GLU A 112 -11.28 10.45 -9.34
CA GLU A 112 -10.38 9.93 -10.37
C GLU A 112 -10.84 8.54 -10.86
N ILE A 113 -11.07 7.62 -9.91
CA ILE A 113 -11.58 6.27 -10.20
C ILE A 113 -12.94 6.34 -10.89
N GLY A 114 -13.86 7.18 -10.40
CA GLY A 114 -15.18 7.35 -11.00
C GLY A 114 -15.12 7.83 -12.44
N ARG A 115 -14.21 8.77 -12.77
CA ARG A 115 -14.01 9.23 -14.16
C ARG A 115 -13.46 8.12 -15.04
N ALA A 116 -12.46 7.35 -14.57
CA ALA A 116 -11.88 6.25 -15.31
C ALA A 116 -12.92 5.14 -15.57
N LEU A 117 -13.65 4.74 -14.54
CA LEU A 117 -14.74 3.75 -14.66
C LEU A 117 -15.79 4.20 -15.68
N TYR A 118 -16.16 5.48 -15.65
CA TYR A 118 -17.12 6.01 -16.59
C TYR A 118 -16.62 5.96 -18.04
N GLN A 119 -15.34 6.25 -18.26
CA GLN A 119 -14.71 6.14 -19.58
C GLN A 119 -14.68 4.69 -20.08
N ASP A 120 -14.33 3.75 -19.21
CA ASP A 120 -14.34 2.32 -19.54
C ASP A 120 -15.74 1.84 -19.94
N LEU A 121 -16.76 2.20 -19.15
CA LEU A 121 -18.15 1.86 -19.47
C LEU A 121 -18.63 2.46 -20.79
N ALA A 122 -18.24 3.70 -21.08
CA ALA A 122 -18.59 4.36 -22.34
C ALA A 122 -17.95 3.65 -23.54
N GLN A 123 -16.72 3.16 -23.42
CA GLN A 123 -16.05 2.38 -24.47
C GLN A 123 -16.73 1.02 -24.69
N LEU A 124 -17.13 0.34 -23.63
CA LEU A 124 -17.79 -0.96 -23.70
C LEU A 124 -19.18 -0.90 -24.32
N HIS A 125 -19.93 0.17 -24.09
CA HIS A 125 -21.34 0.29 -24.50
C HIS A 125 -21.56 1.22 -25.69
N GLY A 126 -20.53 1.81 -26.26
CA GLY A 126 -20.61 2.63 -27.49
C GLY A 126 -21.48 3.89 -27.39
N LYS A 127 -21.90 4.31 -26.19
CA LYS A 127 -22.66 5.53 -25.97
C LYS A 127 -22.17 6.26 -24.71
N PRO A 128 -21.89 7.58 -24.78
CA PRO A 128 -21.64 8.36 -23.57
C PRO A 128 -22.94 8.49 -22.78
N GLN A 129 -23.01 7.90 -21.60
CA GLN A 129 -24.08 8.21 -20.66
C GLN A 129 -23.86 9.61 -20.06
N PRO A 130 -24.92 10.39 -19.80
CA PRO A 130 -24.76 11.72 -19.25
C PRO A 130 -24.08 11.67 -17.86
N ALA A 131 -23.18 12.61 -17.64
CA ALA A 131 -22.48 12.76 -16.35
C ALA A 131 -23.48 12.85 -15.22
N VAL A 132 -23.35 11.98 -14.21
CA VAL A 132 -24.04 12.14 -12.95
C VAL A 132 -23.50 13.43 -12.33
N ALA A 133 -24.31 14.47 -12.33
CA ALA A 133 -24.00 15.71 -11.63
C ALA A 133 -23.92 15.39 -10.15
N LEU A 134 -22.70 15.39 -9.59
CA LEU A 134 -22.51 15.38 -8.15
C LEU A 134 -23.05 16.70 -7.64
N THR A 135 -24.30 16.71 -7.18
CA THR A 135 -24.89 17.84 -6.50
C THR A 135 -24.07 18.06 -5.21
N ARG A 136 -23.42 19.19 -5.16
CA ARG A 136 -22.76 19.63 -3.91
C ARG A 136 -23.85 19.80 -2.86
N ALA A 137 -23.79 19.01 -1.78
CA ALA A 137 -24.46 19.28 -0.53
C ALA A 137 -23.62 20.25 0.30
#